data_055f27132d47b2c2005abe18c74e711b
#
_entry.id   055f27132d47b2c2005abe18c74e711b
#
_cell.length_a   1.000
_cell.length_b   1.000
_cell.length_c   1.000
_cell.angle_alpha   90.00
_cell.angle_beta   90.00
_cell.angle_gamma   90.00
#
_symmetry.space_group_name_H-M   'P 1'
#
loop_
_entity.id
_entity.type
_entity.pdbx_description
1 polymer ?
#
loop_
_entity_poly.entity_id
_entity_poly.type
_entity_poly.pdbx_seq_one_letter_code
_entity_poly.pdbx_strand_id
1 'polypeptide(L)'
;METLSPESFRYRVLESAKDFKNSWIELGQYLFSVHKDKMFKEWGYLTFEAYCSKEVGVRQSTALKLLKSYSFLEREAPAYLKEMASQDQKPNRIPSYESVNALRLAKTSERVPESDYRKLKEEVLDNAREEGEVKKKIRYILQANPPKVSDATPQDPEKRKQVVLKKVLSQLRAAKMELADCKMPPSVLKGLDGLIDSLEEIQE
;
A
#
# COMPACT_ATOMS: atom_id res chain seq x y z
N MET A 1 -7.04 -46.14 5.18
CA MET A 1 -7.35 -44.67 5.34
C MET A 1 -8.06 -44.52 6.66
N GLU A 2 -7.41 -44.00 7.66
CA GLU A 2 -8.05 -43.65 8.92
C GLU A 2 -9.06 -42.55 8.66
N THR A 3 -10.34 -42.86 8.84
CA THR A 3 -11.43 -41.89 8.79
C THR A 3 -11.32 -40.99 10.04
N LEU A 4 -10.73 -39.83 9.88
CA LEU A 4 -10.68 -38.81 10.92
C LEU A 4 -12.11 -38.46 11.34
N SER A 5 -12.32 -38.28 12.65
CA SER A 5 -13.62 -37.79 13.14
C SER A 5 -13.91 -36.40 12.55
N PRO A 6 -15.18 -36.03 12.34
CA PRO A 6 -15.53 -34.69 11.82
C PRO A 6 -14.92 -33.55 12.61
N GLU A 7 -14.76 -33.69 13.92
CA GLU A 7 -14.14 -32.69 14.80
C GLU A 7 -12.62 -32.58 14.60
N SER A 8 -11.91 -33.71 14.44
CA SER A 8 -10.47 -33.67 14.17
C SER A 8 -10.18 -33.13 12.77
N PHE A 9 -11.06 -33.37 11.80
CA PHE A 9 -10.97 -32.79 10.47
C PHE A 9 -11.21 -31.26 10.52
N ARG A 10 -12.22 -30.80 11.26
CA ARG A 10 -12.48 -29.38 11.50
C ARG A 10 -11.26 -28.69 12.15
N TYR A 11 -10.64 -29.30 13.13
CA TYR A 11 -9.43 -28.77 13.78
C TYR A 11 -8.29 -28.59 12.75
N ARG A 12 -8.02 -29.59 11.92
CA ARG A 12 -7.00 -29.51 10.87
C ARG A 12 -7.30 -28.42 9.82
N VAL A 13 -8.55 -28.24 9.45
CA VAL A 13 -8.95 -27.13 8.56
C VAL A 13 -8.66 -25.78 9.19
N LEU A 14 -8.98 -25.61 10.47
CA LEU A 14 -8.73 -24.36 11.20
C LEU A 14 -7.24 -24.08 11.38
N GLU A 15 -6.42 -25.10 11.66
CA GLU A 15 -4.96 -24.95 11.70
C GLU A 15 -4.39 -24.58 10.34
N SER A 16 -4.78 -25.30 9.28
CA SER A 16 -4.32 -24.97 7.92
C SER A 16 -4.72 -23.56 7.49
N ALA A 17 -5.93 -23.11 7.86
CA ALA A 17 -6.35 -21.73 7.59
C ALA A 17 -5.53 -20.70 8.39
N LYS A 18 -5.11 -21.04 9.62
CA LYS A 18 -4.24 -20.21 10.46
C LYS A 18 -2.84 -20.10 9.86
N ASP A 19 -2.27 -21.21 9.41
CA ASP A 19 -0.95 -21.24 8.76
C ASP A 19 -0.96 -20.46 7.44
N PHE A 20 -1.99 -20.60 6.65
CA PHE A 20 -2.18 -19.80 5.44
C PHE A 20 -2.21 -18.29 5.74
N LYS A 21 -2.91 -17.87 6.79
CA LYS A 21 -2.93 -16.48 7.23
C LYS A 21 -1.58 -15.99 7.76
N ASN A 22 -0.78 -16.87 8.39
CA ASN A 22 0.57 -16.56 8.86
C ASN A 22 1.57 -16.35 7.72
N SER A 23 1.39 -17.07 6.63
CA SER A 23 2.35 -17.12 5.51
C SER A 23 2.64 -15.73 4.91
N TRP A 24 1.70 -14.77 4.98
CA TRP A 24 1.91 -13.44 4.46
C TRP A 24 2.94 -12.63 5.27
N ILE A 25 3.03 -12.85 6.58
CA ILE A 25 3.99 -12.16 7.45
C ILE A 25 5.40 -12.63 7.10
N GLU A 26 5.58 -13.93 6.98
CA GLU A 26 6.85 -14.55 6.61
C GLU A 26 7.28 -14.14 5.18
N LEU A 27 6.38 -14.24 4.22
CA LEU A 27 6.62 -13.77 2.86
C LEU A 27 6.95 -12.27 2.83
N GLY A 28 6.23 -11.46 3.63
CA GLY A 28 6.48 -10.03 3.77
C GLY A 28 7.87 -9.73 4.33
N GLN A 29 8.33 -10.52 5.29
CA GLN A 29 9.68 -10.44 5.87
C GLN A 29 10.75 -10.73 4.82
N TYR A 30 10.62 -11.83 4.08
CA TYR A 30 11.58 -12.18 3.03
C TYR A 30 11.62 -11.14 1.92
N LEU A 31 10.45 -10.69 1.46
CA LEU A 31 10.37 -9.64 0.44
C LEU A 31 10.97 -8.31 0.93
N PHE A 32 10.81 -7.99 2.21
CA PHE A 32 11.41 -6.80 2.81
C PHE A 32 12.95 -6.90 2.79
N SER A 33 13.53 -8.02 3.21
CA SER A 33 14.98 -8.26 3.18
C SER A 33 15.53 -8.22 1.75
N VAL A 34 14.91 -8.95 0.83
CA VAL A 34 15.29 -8.96 -0.60
C VAL A 34 15.27 -7.57 -1.21
N HIS A 35 14.24 -6.78 -0.91
CA HIS A 35 14.11 -5.41 -1.41
C HIS A 35 15.15 -4.47 -0.80
N LYS A 36 15.35 -4.54 0.53
CA LYS A 36 16.29 -3.70 1.29
C LYS A 36 17.72 -3.93 0.83
N ASP A 37 18.13 -5.18 0.76
CA ASP A 37 19.51 -5.57 0.46
C ASP A 37 19.77 -5.74 -1.05
N LYS A 38 18.72 -5.53 -1.88
CA LYS A 38 18.75 -5.63 -3.36
C LYS A 38 19.24 -6.99 -3.87
N MET A 39 19.03 -8.08 -3.12
CA MET A 39 19.47 -9.44 -3.44
C MET A 39 18.99 -9.92 -4.81
N PHE A 40 17.82 -9.44 -5.28
CA PHE A 40 17.30 -9.76 -6.61
C PHE A 40 18.28 -9.43 -7.74
N LYS A 41 19.23 -8.49 -7.53
CA LYS A 41 20.25 -8.15 -8.52
C LYS A 41 21.30 -9.26 -8.67
N GLU A 42 21.66 -9.92 -7.57
CA GLU A 42 22.59 -11.05 -7.55
C GLU A 42 21.99 -12.27 -8.27
N TRP A 43 20.65 -12.37 -8.29
CA TRP A 43 19.92 -13.42 -9.01
C TRP A 43 19.61 -13.06 -10.48
N GLY A 44 20.21 -11.97 -11.00
CA GLY A 44 20.10 -11.56 -12.40
C GLY A 44 18.88 -10.73 -12.76
N TYR A 45 18.12 -10.24 -11.76
CA TYR A 45 16.98 -9.36 -12.02
C TYR A 45 17.37 -7.89 -11.97
N LEU A 46 17.00 -7.13 -12.98
CA LEU A 46 17.27 -5.68 -13.04
C LEU A 46 16.43 -4.91 -12.03
N THR A 47 15.20 -5.36 -11.77
CA THR A 47 14.25 -4.69 -10.87
C THR A 47 13.59 -5.66 -9.91
N PHE A 48 13.20 -5.17 -8.74
CA PHE A 48 12.44 -5.93 -7.77
C PHE A 48 11.08 -6.41 -8.33
N GLU A 49 10.48 -5.61 -9.21
CA GLU A 49 9.24 -5.97 -9.91
C GLU A 49 9.42 -7.20 -10.80
N ALA A 50 10.51 -7.23 -11.60
CA ALA A 50 10.80 -8.37 -12.47
C ALA A 50 11.03 -9.65 -11.66
N TYR A 51 11.73 -9.56 -10.52
CA TYR A 51 11.90 -10.66 -9.57
C TYR A 51 10.54 -11.13 -9.02
N CYS A 52 9.74 -10.22 -8.47
CA CYS A 52 8.44 -10.57 -7.90
C CYS A 52 7.50 -11.23 -8.91
N SER A 53 7.45 -10.72 -10.14
CA SER A 53 6.51 -11.22 -11.16
C SER A 53 6.97 -12.52 -11.82
N LYS A 54 8.27 -12.68 -12.08
CA LYS A 54 8.82 -13.82 -12.84
C LYS A 54 9.19 -15.01 -11.97
N GLU A 55 9.71 -14.76 -10.77
CA GLU A 55 10.18 -15.84 -9.89
C GLU A 55 9.20 -16.12 -8.75
N VAL A 56 8.78 -15.09 -8.03
CA VAL A 56 7.85 -15.25 -6.90
C VAL A 56 6.41 -15.49 -7.35
N GLY A 57 6.05 -15.09 -8.57
CA GLY A 57 4.69 -15.21 -9.10
C GLY A 57 3.69 -14.22 -8.50
N VAL A 58 4.16 -13.14 -7.85
CA VAL A 58 3.35 -12.14 -7.18
C VAL A 58 3.46 -10.80 -7.89
N ARG A 59 2.32 -10.14 -8.11
CA ARG A 59 2.31 -8.80 -8.70
C ARG A 59 3.08 -7.81 -7.82
N GLN A 60 3.82 -6.88 -8.43
CA GLN A 60 4.58 -5.85 -7.72
C GLN A 60 3.75 -5.11 -6.67
N SER A 61 2.52 -4.71 -7.01
CA SER A 61 1.64 -3.98 -6.10
C SER A 61 1.31 -4.80 -4.83
N THR A 62 1.17 -6.11 -4.95
CA THR A 62 0.94 -7.03 -3.84
C THR A 62 2.22 -7.22 -3.03
N ALA A 63 3.35 -7.48 -3.70
CA ALA A 63 4.65 -7.61 -3.04
C ALA A 63 5.01 -6.36 -2.23
N LEU A 64 4.78 -5.16 -2.78
CA LEU A 64 5.00 -3.90 -2.08
C LEU A 64 4.07 -3.70 -0.88
N LYS A 65 2.81 -4.16 -0.97
CA LYS A 65 1.90 -4.13 0.19
C LYS A 65 2.38 -5.06 1.28
N LEU A 66 2.77 -6.29 0.94
CA LEU A 66 3.26 -7.29 1.90
C LEU A 66 4.49 -6.78 2.66
N LEU A 67 5.54 -6.38 1.95
CA LEU A 67 6.76 -5.88 2.58
C LEU A 67 6.53 -4.61 3.41
N LYS A 68 5.69 -3.68 2.93
CA LYS A 68 5.37 -2.45 3.67
C LYS A 68 4.52 -2.74 4.91
N SER A 69 3.61 -3.72 4.86
CA SER A 69 2.83 -4.15 6.02
C SER A 69 3.71 -4.83 7.05
N TYR A 70 4.64 -5.71 6.62
CA TYR A 70 5.62 -6.32 7.51
C TYR A 70 6.52 -5.27 8.18
N SER A 71 7.15 -4.38 7.40
CA SER A 71 8.00 -3.32 7.94
C SER A 71 7.26 -2.36 8.88
N PHE A 72 5.96 -2.17 8.65
CA PHE A 72 5.11 -1.42 9.57
C PHE A 72 4.93 -2.16 10.91
N LEU A 73 4.63 -3.46 10.89
CA LEU A 73 4.51 -4.27 12.12
C LEU A 73 5.83 -4.31 12.89
N GLU A 74 6.95 -4.43 12.20
CA GLU A 74 8.28 -4.45 12.82
C GLU A 74 8.55 -3.18 13.63
N ARG A 75 8.11 -2.02 13.16
CA ARG A 75 8.32 -0.73 13.84
C ARG A 75 7.26 -0.42 14.89
N GLU A 76 5.99 -0.67 14.58
CA GLU A 76 4.85 -0.20 15.38
C GLU A 76 4.32 -1.26 16.36
N ALA A 77 4.60 -2.54 16.12
CA ALA A 77 4.11 -3.64 16.93
C ALA A 77 5.12 -4.81 17.02
N PRO A 78 6.37 -4.58 17.46
CA PRO A 78 7.39 -5.63 17.53
C PRO A 78 7.00 -6.76 18.50
N ALA A 79 6.24 -6.48 19.55
CA ALA A 79 5.73 -7.49 20.46
C ALA A 79 4.81 -8.48 19.74
N TYR A 80 3.92 -7.98 18.87
CA TYR A 80 3.04 -8.81 18.06
C TYR A 80 3.82 -9.80 17.18
N LEU A 81 4.91 -9.34 16.53
CA LEU A 81 5.75 -10.23 15.70
C LEU A 81 6.49 -11.27 16.55
N LYS A 82 6.89 -10.94 17.78
CA LYS A 82 7.51 -11.90 18.71
C LYS A 82 6.51 -12.98 19.14
N GLU A 83 5.28 -12.61 19.45
CA GLU A 83 4.20 -13.56 19.77
C GLU A 83 3.90 -14.48 18.58
N MET A 84 3.91 -13.93 17.35
CA MET A 84 3.73 -14.71 16.12
C MET A 84 4.86 -15.72 15.90
N ALA A 85 6.08 -15.40 16.28
CA ALA A 85 7.24 -16.28 16.14
C ALA A 85 7.29 -17.37 17.22
N SER A 86 6.59 -17.19 18.36
CA SER A 86 6.51 -18.20 19.43
C SER A 86 5.51 -19.28 19.05
N GLN A 87 5.89 -20.57 19.25
CA GLN A 87 4.99 -21.69 18.96
C GLN A 87 3.83 -21.79 19.97
N ASP A 88 4.07 -21.34 21.21
CA ASP A 88 3.14 -21.51 22.33
C ASP A 88 2.09 -20.40 22.49
N GLN A 89 2.30 -19.25 21.87
CA GLN A 89 1.47 -18.04 22.08
C GLN A 89 0.99 -17.39 20.78
N LYS A 90 0.83 -18.17 19.71
CA LYS A 90 0.31 -17.60 18.45
C LYS A 90 -1.08 -17.00 18.68
N PRO A 91 -1.31 -15.74 18.26
CA PRO A 91 -2.62 -15.10 18.37
C PRO A 91 -3.71 -15.97 17.71
N ASN A 92 -4.88 -16.04 18.35
CA ASN A 92 -6.00 -16.80 17.79
C ASN A 92 -6.50 -16.24 16.45
N ARG A 93 -6.25 -14.95 16.19
CA ARG A 93 -6.67 -14.26 14.99
C ARG A 93 -5.50 -13.45 14.42
N ILE A 94 -5.29 -13.62 13.13
CA ILE A 94 -4.21 -12.96 12.40
C ILE A 94 -4.84 -11.99 11.41
N PRO A 95 -4.49 -10.69 11.46
CA PRO A 95 -5.00 -9.71 10.52
C PRO A 95 -4.51 -9.99 9.11
N SER A 96 -5.30 -9.61 8.11
CA SER A 96 -4.87 -9.65 6.71
C SER A 96 -3.81 -8.56 6.45
N TYR A 97 -2.94 -8.78 5.45
CA TYR A 97 -1.96 -7.77 5.07
C TYR A 97 -2.64 -6.50 4.55
N GLU A 98 -3.84 -6.62 3.99
CA GLU A 98 -4.65 -5.49 3.55
C GLU A 98 -5.11 -4.62 4.72
N SER A 99 -5.59 -5.25 5.82
CA SER A 99 -5.99 -4.53 7.04
C SER A 99 -4.80 -3.81 7.67
N VAL A 100 -3.64 -4.48 7.75
CA VAL A 100 -2.40 -3.87 8.25
C VAL A 100 -1.93 -2.74 7.34
N ASN A 101 -2.01 -2.91 6.01
CA ASN A 101 -1.68 -1.83 5.08
C ASN A 101 -2.62 -0.62 5.20
N ALA A 102 -3.93 -0.86 5.43
CA ALA A 102 -4.88 0.22 5.68
C ALA A 102 -4.55 0.97 6.98
N LEU A 103 -4.19 0.25 8.05
CA LEU A 103 -3.72 0.83 9.32
C LEU A 103 -2.44 1.66 9.12
N ARG A 104 -1.47 1.15 8.35
CA ARG A 104 -0.24 1.87 7.99
C ARG A 104 -0.53 3.19 7.28
N LEU A 105 -1.45 3.18 6.33
CA LEU A 105 -1.86 4.39 5.62
C LEU A 105 -2.60 5.38 6.54
N ALA A 106 -3.41 4.89 7.47
CA ALA A 106 -4.05 5.73 8.49
C ALA A 106 -3.02 6.43 9.38
N LYS A 107 -1.93 5.73 9.78
CA LYS A 107 -0.84 6.32 10.58
C LYS A 107 -0.13 7.47 9.88
N THR A 108 0.00 7.42 8.55
CA THR A 108 0.67 8.48 7.79
C THR A 108 -0.24 9.67 7.49
N SER A 109 -1.52 9.58 7.81
CA SER A 109 -2.48 10.64 7.57
C SER A 109 -2.58 11.58 8.77
N GLU A 110 -2.20 12.85 8.60
CA GLU A 110 -2.36 13.90 9.62
C GLU A 110 -3.84 14.12 10.03
N ARG A 111 -4.77 13.60 9.24
CA ARG A 111 -6.22 13.71 9.46
C ARG A 111 -6.79 12.64 10.39
N VAL A 112 -5.99 11.66 10.77
CA VAL A 112 -6.37 10.61 11.71
C VAL A 112 -5.79 10.95 13.07
N PRO A 113 -6.64 11.37 14.05
CA PRO A 113 -6.18 11.65 15.40
C PRO A 113 -5.52 10.43 16.05
N GLU A 114 -4.53 10.63 16.89
CA GLU A 114 -3.81 9.56 17.56
C GLU A 114 -4.73 8.66 18.40
N SER A 115 -5.77 9.24 19.02
CA SER A 115 -6.79 8.49 19.78
C SER A 115 -7.57 7.50 18.91
N ASP A 116 -7.93 7.90 17.70
CA ASP A 116 -8.66 7.06 16.75
C ASP A 116 -7.73 6.03 16.11
N TYR A 117 -6.48 6.42 15.85
CA TYR A 117 -5.46 5.50 15.38
C TYR A 117 -5.21 4.35 16.37
N ARG A 118 -5.13 4.64 17.70
CA ARG A 118 -4.95 3.61 18.72
C ARG A 118 -6.08 2.59 18.73
N LYS A 119 -7.34 3.05 18.62
CA LYS A 119 -8.52 2.18 18.50
C LYS A 119 -8.46 1.32 17.24
N LEU A 120 -8.10 1.92 16.10
CA LEU A 120 -7.92 1.18 14.85
C LEU A 120 -6.83 0.13 14.97
N LYS A 121 -5.72 0.44 15.64
CA LYS A 121 -4.60 -0.48 15.86
C LYS A 121 -5.04 -1.70 16.67
N GLU A 122 -5.73 -1.48 17.79
CA GLU A 122 -6.29 -2.55 18.63
C GLU A 122 -7.27 -3.43 17.84
N GLU A 123 -8.19 -2.82 17.10
CA GLU A 123 -9.15 -3.57 16.29
C GLU A 123 -8.48 -4.41 15.18
N VAL A 124 -7.42 -3.91 14.57
CA VAL A 124 -6.70 -4.64 13.51
C VAL A 124 -5.82 -5.73 14.09
N LEU A 125 -5.03 -5.44 15.14
CA LEU A 125 -4.02 -6.38 15.63
C LEU A 125 -4.62 -7.40 16.60
N ASP A 126 -5.49 -6.99 17.51
CA ASP A 126 -6.02 -7.86 18.55
C ASP A 126 -7.28 -8.59 18.08
N ASN A 127 -8.13 -7.92 17.30
CA ASN A 127 -9.40 -8.48 16.81
C ASN A 127 -9.35 -8.98 15.37
N ALA A 128 -8.23 -8.79 14.66
CA ALA A 128 -8.05 -9.15 13.25
C ALA A 128 -9.23 -8.69 12.36
N ARG A 129 -9.64 -7.43 12.55
CA ARG A 129 -10.77 -6.85 11.82
C ARG A 129 -10.49 -6.82 10.31
N GLU A 130 -11.51 -7.15 9.53
CA GLU A 130 -11.40 -7.24 8.07
C GLU A 130 -11.15 -5.87 7.41
N GLU A 131 -10.44 -5.88 6.29
CA GLU A 131 -10.05 -4.68 5.54
C GLU A 131 -11.23 -3.76 5.23
N GLY A 132 -12.38 -4.33 4.82
CA GLY A 132 -13.56 -3.58 4.46
C GLY A 132 -14.10 -2.72 5.61
N GLU A 133 -14.10 -3.26 6.83
CA GLU A 133 -14.53 -2.55 8.03
C GLU A 133 -13.52 -1.52 8.49
N VAL A 134 -12.22 -1.86 8.44
CA VAL A 134 -11.13 -0.93 8.73
C VAL A 134 -11.20 0.28 7.79
N LYS A 135 -11.37 0.06 6.50
CA LYS A 135 -11.51 1.13 5.50
C LYS A 135 -12.75 2.00 5.72
N LYS A 136 -13.88 1.40 6.11
CA LYS A 136 -15.10 2.15 6.45
C LYS A 136 -14.85 3.08 7.63
N LYS A 137 -14.21 2.60 8.70
CA LYS A 137 -13.87 3.41 9.87
C LYS A 137 -12.89 4.53 9.53
N ILE A 138 -11.82 4.23 8.79
CA ILE A 138 -10.86 5.25 8.33
C ILE A 138 -11.59 6.32 7.54
N ARG A 139 -12.49 5.95 6.63
CA ARG A 139 -13.28 6.91 5.84
C ARG A 139 -14.15 7.80 6.74
N TYR A 140 -14.81 7.22 7.74
CA TYR A 140 -15.61 7.97 8.71
C TYR A 140 -14.73 8.97 9.48
N ILE A 141 -13.57 8.54 9.99
CA ILE A 141 -12.62 9.43 10.69
C ILE A 141 -12.17 10.57 9.77
N LEU A 142 -11.84 10.28 8.52
CA LEU A 142 -11.40 11.28 7.55
C LEU A 142 -12.53 12.28 7.17
N GLN A 143 -13.78 11.85 7.18
CA GLN A 143 -14.94 12.73 6.97
C GLN A 143 -15.16 13.64 8.18
N ALA A 144 -14.99 13.13 9.39
CA ALA A 144 -15.08 13.91 10.63
C ALA A 144 -13.91 14.90 10.78
N ASN A 145 -12.76 14.62 10.16
CA ASN A 145 -11.57 15.46 10.17
C ASN A 145 -11.23 15.91 8.73
N PRO A 146 -11.96 16.87 8.16
CA PRO A 146 -11.66 17.38 6.83
C PRO A 146 -10.24 17.93 6.80
N PRO A 147 -9.56 17.92 5.62
CA PRO A 147 -8.24 18.53 5.52
C PRO A 147 -8.35 19.96 6.06
N LYS A 148 -7.45 20.33 6.98
CA LYS A 148 -7.27 21.73 7.31
C LYS A 148 -7.06 22.40 5.95
N VAL A 149 -7.93 23.34 5.62
CA VAL A 149 -7.70 24.19 4.45
C VAL A 149 -6.38 24.85 4.77
N SER A 150 -5.31 24.29 4.22
CA SER A 150 -4.03 24.95 4.33
C SER A 150 -4.22 26.25 3.58
N ASP A 151 -3.87 27.37 4.20
CA ASP A 151 -3.77 28.69 3.56
C ASP A 151 -2.80 28.67 2.34
N ALA A 152 -2.26 27.50 2.02
CA ALA A 152 -1.45 27.20 0.85
C ALA A 152 -2.22 27.11 -0.48
N THR A 153 -3.59 27.11 -0.47
CA THR A 153 -4.30 27.43 -1.70
C THR A 153 -4.41 28.95 -1.72
N PRO A 154 -3.69 29.65 -2.60
CA PRO A 154 -3.75 31.10 -2.65
C PRO A 154 -5.21 31.53 -2.75
N GLN A 155 -5.67 32.38 -1.81
CA GLN A 155 -7.01 32.97 -1.88
C GLN A 155 -7.17 33.88 -3.12
N ASP A 156 -6.04 34.27 -3.68
CA ASP A 156 -5.92 35.00 -4.94
C ASP A 156 -6.24 34.06 -6.12
N PRO A 157 -7.30 34.32 -6.89
CA PRO A 157 -7.72 33.51 -8.02
C PRO A 157 -6.59 33.32 -9.06
N GLU A 158 -5.73 34.31 -9.25
CA GLU A 158 -4.64 34.29 -10.22
C GLU A 158 -3.51 33.35 -9.76
N LYS A 159 -3.13 33.40 -8.50
CA LYS A 159 -2.16 32.46 -7.92
C LYS A 159 -2.69 31.01 -7.93
N ARG A 160 -3.99 30.83 -7.72
CA ARG A 160 -4.65 29.52 -7.83
C ARG A 160 -4.59 28.98 -9.26
N LYS A 161 -4.85 29.82 -10.26
CA LYS A 161 -4.74 29.51 -11.67
C LYS A 161 -3.32 29.08 -12.01
N GLN A 162 -2.30 29.81 -11.58
CA GLN A 162 -0.88 29.47 -11.80
C GLN A 162 -0.48 28.13 -11.18
N VAL A 163 -0.94 27.81 -9.96
CA VAL A 163 -0.65 26.51 -9.31
C VAL A 163 -1.28 25.37 -10.10
N VAL A 164 -2.52 25.53 -10.56
CA VAL A 164 -3.22 24.53 -11.37
C VAL A 164 -2.52 24.35 -12.73
N LEU A 165 -2.16 25.44 -13.40
CA LEU A 165 -1.43 25.43 -14.68
C LEU A 165 -0.10 24.67 -14.56
N LYS A 166 0.72 24.98 -13.55
CA LYS A 166 1.99 24.28 -13.29
C LYS A 166 1.79 22.78 -13.11
N LYS A 167 0.75 22.38 -12.37
CA LYS A 167 0.42 20.97 -12.14
C LYS A 167 0.02 20.28 -13.45
N VAL A 168 -0.85 20.89 -14.25
CA VAL A 168 -1.33 20.34 -15.52
C VAL A 168 -0.18 20.22 -16.53
N LEU A 169 0.66 21.24 -16.65
CA LEU A 169 1.84 21.22 -17.51
C LEU A 169 2.81 20.09 -17.14
N SER A 170 3.07 19.90 -15.85
CA SER A 170 3.91 18.78 -15.39
C SER A 170 3.33 17.42 -15.77
N GLN A 171 2.01 17.24 -15.64
CA GLN A 171 1.34 15.99 -16.02
C GLN A 171 1.34 15.75 -17.53
N LEU A 172 1.13 16.78 -18.34
CA LEU A 172 1.16 16.68 -19.82
C LEU A 172 2.56 16.35 -20.31
N ARG A 173 3.61 16.96 -19.76
CA ARG A 173 5.00 16.63 -20.10
C ARG A 173 5.36 15.18 -19.75
N ALA A 174 4.93 14.70 -18.57
CA ALA A 174 5.13 13.30 -18.19
C ALA A 174 4.38 12.34 -19.13
N ALA A 175 3.12 12.62 -19.42
CA ALA A 175 2.32 11.83 -20.35
C ALA A 175 2.93 11.82 -21.78
N LYS A 176 3.49 12.93 -22.25
CA LYS A 176 4.19 13.00 -23.55
C LYS A 176 5.38 12.04 -23.58
N MET A 177 6.18 12.00 -22.52
CA MET A 177 7.34 11.09 -22.45
C MET A 177 6.88 9.62 -22.49
N GLU A 178 5.87 9.25 -21.69
CA GLU A 178 5.33 7.88 -21.67
C GLU A 178 4.74 7.48 -23.05
N LEU A 179 4.04 8.38 -23.70
CA LEU A 179 3.45 8.12 -25.03
C LEU A 179 4.50 8.04 -26.13
N ALA A 180 5.61 8.77 -26.03
CA ALA A 180 6.73 8.65 -26.95
C ALA A 180 7.39 7.25 -26.85
N ASP A 181 7.57 6.74 -25.63
CA ASP A 181 8.09 5.39 -25.39
C ASP A 181 7.14 4.29 -25.91
N CYS A 182 5.84 4.54 -25.92
CA CYS A 182 4.81 3.64 -26.45
C CYS A 182 4.68 3.67 -28.00
N LYS A 183 5.55 4.39 -28.73
CA LYS A 183 5.52 4.54 -30.19
C LYS A 183 4.18 5.03 -30.74
N MET A 184 3.55 5.98 -30.06
CA MET A 184 2.29 6.58 -30.52
C MET A 184 2.47 7.37 -31.80
N PRO A 185 1.41 7.52 -32.62
CA PRO A 185 1.46 8.30 -33.87
C PRO A 185 1.99 9.71 -33.62
N PRO A 186 2.85 10.24 -34.52
CA PRO A 186 3.41 11.59 -34.40
C PRO A 186 2.37 12.72 -34.28
N SER A 187 1.16 12.50 -34.84
CA SER A 187 0.05 13.44 -34.73
C SER A 187 -0.44 13.64 -33.27
N VAL A 188 -0.41 12.59 -32.46
CA VAL A 188 -0.79 12.65 -31.03
C VAL A 188 0.24 13.44 -30.24
N LEU A 189 1.53 13.20 -30.50
CA LEU A 189 2.62 13.91 -29.82
C LEU A 189 2.63 15.40 -30.21
N LYS A 190 2.40 15.74 -31.47
CA LYS A 190 2.24 17.14 -31.92
C LYS A 190 1.03 17.82 -31.29
N GLY A 191 -0.08 17.10 -31.12
CA GLY A 191 -1.26 17.64 -30.44
C GLY A 191 -0.99 17.97 -28.96
N LEU A 192 -0.21 17.12 -28.30
CA LEU A 192 0.23 17.38 -26.93
C LEU A 192 1.19 18.58 -26.85
N ASP A 193 2.12 18.70 -27.79
CA ASP A 193 3.03 19.84 -27.86
C ASP A 193 2.25 21.14 -28.00
N GLY A 194 1.32 21.22 -28.94
CA GLY A 194 0.51 22.43 -29.12
C GLY A 194 -0.34 22.79 -27.89
N LEU A 195 -0.79 21.79 -27.14
CA LEU A 195 -1.51 22.02 -25.87
C LEU A 195 -0.58 22.53 -24.77
N ILE A 196 0.63 21.99 -24.67
CA ILE A 196 1.65 22.44 -23.73
C ILE A 196 2.02 23.89 -24.02
N ASP A 197 2.34 24.21 -25.27
CA ASP A 197 2.71 25.56 -25.72
C ASP A 197 1.60 26.56 -25.38
N SER A 198 0.35 26.24 -25.72
CA SER A 198 -0.80 27.11 -25.42
C SER A 198 -1.02 27.36 -23.92
N LEU A 199 -0.71 26.37 -23.06
CA LEU A 199 -0.82 26.53 -21.62
C LEU A 199 0.38 27.29 -21.00
N GLU A 200 1.55 27.24 -21.65
CA GLU A 200 2.72 28.02 -21.27
C GLU A 200 2.51 29.52 -21.59
N GLU A 201 1.92 29.84 -22.74
CA GLU A 201 1.54 31.22 -23.09
C GLU A 201 0.55 31.86 -22.11
N ILE A 202 -0.34 31.06 -21.48
CA ILE A 202 -1.27 31.54 -20.45
C ILE A 202 -0.55 31.79 -19.10
N GLN A 203 0.64 31.24 -18.93
CA GLN A 203 1.41 31.37 -17.68
C GLN A 203 2.31 32.62 -17.66
N GLU A 204 2.63 33.20 -18.81
CA GLU A 204 3.32 34.48 -18.96
C GLU A 204 2.38 35.67 -18.72
#